data_57adfcfde7bd5bedf4c172340b988d18
#
_entry.id   57adfcfde7bd5bedf4c172340b988d18
#
_cell.length_a   1.000
_cell.length_b   1.000
_cell.length_c   1.000
_cell.angle_alpha   90.00
_cell.angle_beta   90.00
_cell.angle_gamma   90.00
#
_symmetry.space_group_name_H-M   'P 1'
#
loop_
_entity.id
_entity.type
_entity.pdbx_description
1 polymer ?
#
loop_
_entity_poly.entity_id
_entity_poly.type
_entity_poly.pdbx_seq_one_letter_code
_entity_poly.pdbx_strand_id
1 'polypeptide(L)'
;MARLIHVVVAGAGPVGVVAALACAQKGFKVTLLEAAGVIDENPRAATTHPSTLEFIAQVGLIDELTAQGLVARHFQFWDRDSHTRVAQFDHDLLRDETAYPYVVQTEQHKLARMGIKKLAEYPDAAMQFNSRVVAVSQNDGGVAVTVEQGGEQVMLTADYLIGADGGRSTVRKLLGIAFEGYTFPERFTVLTTLHDFEKSKGYCYRNYLAGSEAWANLFKVAGDDMAGRWRAVFPTRESESDEQALADDAVLARLTGIDAACTLRDVVHRNIYNVHQRIAAKFRVGRVFLAGDSSHLNNPIGGLGLNCGVHDAMELVATLEAARAGAPDSDLDRYERRRRTLNIEFIQEQTINNKKRLEEKDPAARQQRLDELRALEADPVRQKAFLMRSSLLASVRQAKTIA
;
A
#
# COMPACT_ATOMS: atom_id res chain seq x y z
N MET A 1 -36.93 7.49 13.64
CA MET A 1 -35.60 6.87 13.51
C MET A 1 -34.55 7.97 13.61
N ALA A 2 -33.47 7.77 14.37
CA ALA A 2 -32.38 8.74 14.38
C ALA A 2 -31.76 8.83 12.96
N ARG A 3 -31.41 10.05 12.52
CA ARG A 3 -30.75 10.27 11.23
C ARG A 3 -29.42 9.50 11.21
N LEU A 4 -29.19 8.67 10.20
CA LEU A 4 -27.89 8.03 9.98
C LEU A 4 -26.85 9.08 9.59
N ILE A 5 -25.67 9.01 10.20
CA ILE A 5 -24.52 9.82 9.78
C ILE A 5 -24.07 9.31 8.41
N HIS A 6 -23.98 10.23 7.44
CA HIS A 6 -23.62 9.93 6.08
C HIS A 6 -22.13 10.24 5.85
N VAL A 7 -21.39 9.26 5.35
CA VAL A 7 -19.97 9.38 4.95
C VAL A 7 -19.86 9.18 3.44
N VAL A 8 -19.33 10.18 2.76
CA VAL A 8 -18.92 10.05 1.35
C VAL A 8 -17.44 9.66 1.32
N VAL A 9 -17.10 8.67 0.51
CA VAL A 9 -15.72 8.23 0.28
C VAL A 9 -15.37 8.46 -1.18
N ALA A 10 -14.36 9.27 -1.47
CA ALA A 10 -13.87 9.55 -2.81
C ALA A 10 -12.68 8.66 -3.14
N GLY A 11 -12.82 7.80 -4.15
CA GLY A 11 -11.84 6.82 -4.62
C GLY A 11 -12.15 5.40 -4.15
N ALA A 12 -12.36 4.49 -5.09
CA ALA A 12 -12.63 3.07 -4.84
C ALA A 12 -11.37 2.18 -4.99
N GLY A 13 -10.20 2.73 -4.76
CA GLY A 13 -9.00 1.96 -4.50
C GLY A 13 -9.12 1.18 -3.20
N PRO A 14 -8.18 0.27 -2.89
CA PRO A 14 -8.27 -0.61 -1.71
C PRO A 14 -8.48 0.13 -0.40
N VAL A 15 -7.88 1.31 -0.22
CA VAL A 15 -8.01 2.12 1.01
C VAL A 15 -9.43 2.68 1.15
N GLY A 16 -9.97 3.27 0.07
CA GLY A 16 -11.33 3.82 0.09
C GLY A 16 -12.40 2.74 0.26
N VAL A 17 -12.20 1.59 -0.37
CA VAL A 17 -13.10 0.43 -0.22
C VAL A 17 -13.09 -0.10 1.22
N VAL A 18 -11.92 -0.23 1.85
CA VAL A 18 -11.82 -0.65 3.26
C VAL A 18 -12.47 0.39 4.17
N ALA A 19 -12.25 1.69 3.94
CA ALA A 19 -12.89 2.76 4.71
C ALA A 19 -14.43 2.71 4.57
N ALA A 20 -14.94 2.56 3.34
CA ALA A 20 -16.37 2.46 3.07
C ALA A 20 -17.00 1.25 3.75
N LEU A 21 -16.34 0.08 3.64
CA LEU A 21 -16.82 -1.16 4.23
C LEU A 21 -16.81 -1.09 5.77
N ALA A 22 -15.74 -0.58 6.36
CA ALA A 22 -15.66 -0.39 7.81
C ALA A 22 -16.72 0.60 8.32
N CYS A 23 -16.98 1.70 7.60
CA CYS A 23 -18.07 2.62 7.91
C CYS A 23 -19.44 1.92 7.85
N ALA A 24 -19.70 1.15 6.79
CA ALA A 24 -20.96 0.44 6.63
C ALA A 24 -21.21 -0.58 7.77
N GLN A 25 -20.16 -1.34 8.16
CA GLN A 25 -20.21 -2.27 9.29
C GLN A 25 -20.54 -1.57 10.62
N LYS A 26 -20.10 -0.32 10.78
CA LYS A 26 -20.41 0.50 11.95
C LYS A 26 -21.77 1.20 11.87
N GLY A 27 -22.58 0.94 10.82
CA GLY A 27 -23.92 1.50 10.66
C GLY A 27 -23.91 2.97 10.23
N PHE A 28 -22.89 3.42 9.53
CA PHE A 28 -22.94 4.68 8.79
C PHE A 28 -23.65 4.47 7.45
N LYS A 29 -24.36 5.50 6.97
CA LYS A 29 -24.73 5.56 5.57
C LYS A 29 -23.46 5.88 4.76
N VAL A 30 -23.24 5.16 3.67
CA VAL A 30 -21.99 5.28 2.87
C VAL A 30 -22.30 5.51 1.39
N THR A 31 -21.61 6.48 0.79
CA THR A 31 -21.55 6.61 -0.67
C THR A 31 -20.09 6.54 -1.09
N LEU A 32 -19.69 5.45 -1.74
CA LEU A 32 -18.37 5.26 -2.30
C LEU A 32 -18.36 5.71 -3.77
N LEU A 33 -17.47 6.65 -4.10
CA LEU A 33 -17.36 7.25 -5.44
C LEU A 33 -16.07 6.80 -6.12
N GLU A 34 -16.16 6.45 -7.40
CA GLU A 34 -15.00 6.19 -8.26
C GLU A 34 -15.11 7.01 -9.54
N ALA A 35 -14.05 7.75 -9.85
CA ALA A 35 -14.00 8.62 -11.02
C ALA A 35 -13.96 7.85 -12.34
N ALA A 36 -13.40 6.66 -12.35
CA ALA A 36 -13.36 5.75 -13.50
C ALA A 36 -14.62 4.88 -13.58
N GLY A 37 -14.88 4.30 -14.75
CA GLY A 37 -15.97 3.34 -14.95
C GLY A 37 -15.66 1.92 -14.45
N VAL A 38 -14.39 1.64 -14.13
CA VAL A 38 -13.91 0.34 -13.68
C VAL A 38 -12.79 0.52 -12.65
N ILE A 39 -12.50 -0.52 -11.90
CA ILE A 39 -11.32 -0.54 -10.99
C ILE A 39 -10.04 -0.67 -11.82
N ASP A 40 -9.05 0.16 -11.51
CA ASP A 40 -7.72 0.13 -12.14
C ASP A 40 -6.96 -1.17 -11.79
N GLU A 41 -6.65 -1.98 -12.81
CA GLU A 41 -5.95 -3.26 -12.68
C GLU A 41 -4.44 -3.16 -12.91
N ASN A 42 -3.93 -1.97 -13.19
CA ASN A 42 -2.50 -1.79 -13.40
C ASN A 42 -1.69 -2.35 -12.21
N PRO A 43 -0.59 -3.07 -12.48
CA PRO A 43 0.27 -3.62 -11.45
C PRO A 43 0.80 -2.54 -10.50
N ARG A 44 0.38 -2.61 -9.24
CA ARG A 44 0.81 -1.74 -8.13
C ARG A 44 1.22 -2.58 -6.93
N ALA A 45 0.93 -2.12 -5.69
CA ALA A 45 1.17 -2.87 -4.48
C ALA A 45 0.55 -4.29 -4.53
N ALA A 46 1.23 -5.23 -3.90
CA ALA A 46 0.84 -6.63 -3.90
C ALA A 46 1.00 -7.32 -2.55
N THR A 47 1.69 -6.71 -1.58
CA THR A 47 1.98 -7.31 -0.29
C THR A 47 1.04 -6.78 0.78
N THR A 48 0.25 -7.66 1.40
CA THR A 48 -0.54 -7.35 2.58
C THR A 48 0.14 -7.92 3.81
N HIS A 49 0.58 -7.03 4.72
CA HIS A 49 1.35 -7.38 5.91
C HIS A 49 0.49 -7.90 7.07
N PRO A 50 1.08 -8.64 8.05
CA PRO A 50 0.38 -9.22 9.20
C PRO A 50 -0.60 -8.27 9.90
N SER A 51 -0.15 -7.07 10.26
CA SER A 51 -1.02 -6.08 10.92
C SER A 51 -2.21 -5.62 10.05
N THR A 52 -2.02 -5.58 8.74
CA THR A 52 -3.07 -5.23 7.79
C THR A 52 -4.04 -6.40 7.58
N LEU A 53 -3.55 -7.65 7.63
CA LEU A 53 -4.42 -8.82 7.58
C LEU A 53 -5.39 -8.85 8.77
N GLU A 54 -4.99 -8.38 9.96
CA GLU A 54 -5.89 -8.22 11.11
C GLU A 54 -7.04 -7.25 10.79
N PHE A 55 -6.76 -6.14 10.11
CA PHE A 55 -7.79 -5.18 9.70
C PHE A 55 -8.67 -5.71 8.55
N ILE A 56 -8.08 -6.43 7.61
CA ILE A 56 -8.83 -7.11 6.54
C ILE A 56 -9.78 -8.19 7.13
N ALA A 57 -9.35 -8.88 8.19
CA ALA A 57 -10.21 -9.81 8.93
C ALA A 57 -11.37 -9.09 9.62
N GLN A 58 -11.13 -7.92 10.24
CA GLN A 58 -12.19 -7.14 10.87
C GLN A 58 -13.27 -6.70 9.88
N VAL A 59 -12.91 -6.42 8.63
CA VAL A 59 -13.88 -6.09 7.56
C VAL A 59 -14.42 -7.34 6.84
N GLY A 60 -14.07 -8.55 7.27
CA GLY A 60 -14.63 -9.81 6.78
C GLY A 60 -14.14 -10.22 5.39
N LEU A 61 -12.93 -9.81 4.99
CA LEU A 61 -12.35 -10.11 3.68
C LEU A 61 -11.15 -11.07 3.74
N ILE A 62 -10.75 -11.54 4.92
CA ILE A 62 -9.51 -12.31 5.08
C ILE A 62 -9.51 -13.63 4.33
N ASP A 63 -10.61 -14.37 4.38
CA ASP A 63 -10.72 -15.70 3.75
C ASP A 63 -10.65 -15.57 2.22
N GLU A 64 -11.39 -14.61 1.65
CA GLU A 64 -11.40 -14.36 0.21
C GLU A 64 -10.04 -13.83 -0.25
N LEU A 65 -9.40 -12.93 0.50
CA LEU A 65 -8.06 -12.41 0.20
C LEU A 65 -7.01 -13.53 0.21
N THR A 66 -7.06 -14.41 1.20
CA THR A 66 -6.13 -15.55 1.31
C THR A 66 -6.36 -16.58 0.20
N ALA A 67 -7.62 -16.82 -0.17
CA ALA A 67 -7.96 -17.72 -1.26
C ALA A 67 -7.54 -17.22 -2.66
N GLN A 68 -7.51 -15.88 -2.86
CA GLN A 68 -7.12 -15.28 -4.14
C GLN A 68 -5.67 -14.75 -4.14
N GLY A 69 -4.92 -14.99 -3.07
CA GLY A 69 -3.52 -14.55 -2.92
C GLY A 69 -2.57 -15.70 -2.61
N LEU A 70 -1.28 -15.45 -2.62
CA LEU A 70 -0.24 -16.38 -2.23
C LEU A 70 0.23 -16.07 -0.81
N VAL A 71 0.11 -17.04 0.09
CA VAL A 71 0.63 -16.93 1.46
C VAL A 71 2.14 -17.07 1.44
N ALA A 72 2.85 -16.03 1.85
CA ALA A 72 4.30 -16.01 1.97
C ALA A 72 4.71 -15.93 3.44
N ARG A 73 5.24 -17.04 3.96
CA ARG A 73 5.72 -17.13 5.36
C ARG A 73 7.12 -16.58 5.53
N HIS A 74 7.89 -16.52 4.46
CA HIS A 74 9.29 -16.10 4.47
C HIS A 74 9.52 -14.96 3.49
N PHE A 75 10.58 -14.19 3.75
CA PHE A 75 11.22 -13.34 2.76
C PHE A 75 12.74 -13.44 2.90
N GLN A 76 13.43 -13.17 1.80
CA GLN A 76 14.87 -13.40 1.69
C GLN A 76 15.60 -12.14 1.23
N PHE A 77 16.82 -11.98 1.72
CA PHE A 77 17.82 -11.09 1.17
C PHE A 77 18.89 -11.90 0.44
N TRP A 78 19.28 -11.40 -0.71
CA TRP A 78 20.26 -12.03 -1.59
C TRP A 78 21.36 -11.05 -1.96
N ASP A 79 22.57 -11.54 -2.01
CA ASP A 79 23.65 -10.87 -2.71
C ASP A 79 23.53 -11.21 -4.20
N ARG A 80 23.18 -10.19 -5.00
CA ARG A 80 22.94 -10.36 -6.43
C ARG A 80 24.22 -10.68 -7.19
N ASP A 81 25.37 -10.15 -6.75
CA ASP A 81 26.65 -10.31 -7.46
C ASP A 81 27.19 -11.73 -7.32
N SER A 82 27.09 -12.34 -6.14
CA SER A 82 27.49 -13.73 -5.89
C SER A 82 26.37 -14.75 -6.08
N HIS A 83 25.13 -14.30 -6.31
CA HIS A 83 23.93 -15.15 -6.37
C HIS A 83 23.72 -16.01 -5.10
N THR A 84 24.14 -15.52 -3.93
CA THR A 84 24.00 -16.23 -2.67
C THR A 84 22.91 -15.63 -1.79
N ARG A 85 22.16 -16.50 -1.09
CA ARG A 85 21.23 -16.06 -0.06
C ARG A 85 22.01 -15.54 1.14
N VAL A 86 21.72 -14.32 1.55
CA VAL A 86 22.34 -13.64 2.69
C VAL A 86 21.61 -13.94 3.98
N ALA A 87 20.27 -13.82 3.95
CA ALA A 87 19.41 -14.05 5.11
C ALA A 87 17.99 -14.42 4.70
N GLN A 88 17.30 -15.19 5.55
CA GLN A 88 15.89 -15.50 5.44
C GLN A 88 15.19 -15.13 6.75
N PHE A 89 14.04 -14.50 6.65
CA PHE A 89 13.22 -14.10 7.80
C PHE A 89 11.91 -14.85 7.78
N ASP A 90 11.58 -15.49 8.90
CA ASP A 90 10.40 -16.31 9.06
C ASP A 90 9.34 -15.58 9.90
N HIS A 91 8.20 -15.28 9.29
CA HIS A 91 7.08 -14.64 9.97
C HIS A 91 6.47 -15.50 11.09
N ASP A 92 6.73 -16.81 11.13
CA ASP A 92 6.24 -17.68 12.20
C ASP A 92 6.73 -17.25 13.60
N LEU A 93 7.83 -16.50 13.69
CA LEU A 93 8.25 -15.85 14.93
C LEU A 93 7.26 -14.82 15.48
N LEU A 94 6.25 -14.45 14.69
CA LEU A 94 5.19 -13.53 15.10
C LEU A 94 3.92 -14.24 15.56
N ARG A 95 3.90 -15.57 15.67
CA ARG A 95 2.70 -16.37 16.02
C ARG A 95 2.05 -15.97 17.35
N ASP A 96 2.83 -15.45 18.32
CA ASP A 96 2.35 -14.97 19.61
C ASP A 96 1.89 -13.50 19.57
N GLU A 97 2.11 -12.80 18.46
CA GLU A 97 1.86 -11.38 18.28
C GLU A 97 0.65 -11.09 17.38
N THR A 98 0.32 -12.03 16.50
CA THR A 98 -0.77 -11.91 15.51
C THR A 98 -1.35 -13.28 15.14
N ALA A 99 -2.64 -13.29 14.79
CA ALA A 99 -3.28 -14.47 14.21
C ALA A 99 -2.83 -14.77 12.77
N TYR A 100 -2.13 -13.81 12.12
CA TYR A 100 -1.69 -13.90 10.73
C TYR A 100 -0.18 -13.73 10.60
N PRO A 101 0.62 -14.72 11.08
CA PRO A 101 2.09 -14.64 11.03
C PRO A 101 2.62 -14.94 9.61
N TYR A 102 2.16 -14.19 8.60
CA TYR A 102 2.54 -14.30 7.20
C TYR A 102 2.13 -13.03 6.45
N VAL A 103 2.56 -12.90 5.21
CA VAL A 103 2.02 -11.91 4.29
C VAL A 103 1.19 -12.60 3.22
N VAL A 104 0.20 -11.89 2.65
CA VAL A 104 -0.51 -12.34 1.46
C VAL A 104 -0.06 -11.51 0.26
N GLN A 105 0.41 -12.19 -0.78
CA GLN A 105 0.81 -11.59 -2.05
C GLN A 105 -0.35 -11.69 -3.04
N THR A 106 -1.04 -10.59 -3.26
CA THR A 106 -2.14 -10.50 -4.21
C THR A 106 -2.20 -9.12 -4.83
N GLU A 107 -2.74 -9.03 -6.04
CA GLU A 107 -2.92 -7.77 -6.74
C GLU A 107 -3.94 -6.90 -6.01
N GLN A 108 -3.61 -5.62 -5.78
CA GLN A 108 -4.44 -4.73 -4.97
C GLN A 108 -5.86 -4.49 -5.52
N HIS A 109 -6.06 -4.60 -6.85
CA HIS A 109 -7.39 -4.45 -7.45
C HIS A 109 -8.34 -5.57 -7.02
N LYS A 110 -7.83 -6.77 -6.70
CA LYS A 110 -8.65 -7.87 -6.16
C LYS A 110 -9.25 -7.49 -4.82
N LEU A 111 -8.44 -6.89 -3.91
CA LEU A 111 -8.95 -6.40 -2.63
C LEU A 111 -10.06 -5.35 -2.82
N ALA A 112 -9.89 -4.43 -3.77
CA ALA A 112 -10.93 -3.45 -4.08
C ALA A 112 -12.22 -4.11 -4.58
N ARG A 113 -12.12 -5.07 -5.49
CA ARG A 113 -13.29 -5.83 -6.02
C ARG A 113 -14.01 -6.63 -4.94
N MET A 114 -13.26 -7.34 -4.09
CA MET A 114 -13.82 -8.08 -2.96
C MET A 114 -14.60 -7.16 -2.03
N GLY A 115 -14.01 -6.02 -1.66
CA GLY A 115 -14.65 -5.09 -0.77
C GLY A 115 -15.87 -4.41 -1.37
N ILE A 116 -15.88 -4.06 -2.68
CA ILE A 116 -17.07 -3.53 -3.37
C ILE A 116 -18.20 -4.57 -3.37
N LYS A 117 -17.88 -5.83 -3.68
CA LYS A 117 -18.84 -6.94 -3.61
C LYS A 117 -19.43 -7.07 -2.20
N LYS A 118 -18.59 -7.03 -1.17
CA LYS A 118 -19.01 -7.08 0.23
C LYS A 118 -19.82 -5.85 0.65
N LEU A 119 -19.46 -4.66 0.16
CA LEU A 119 -20.19 -3.42 0.45
C LEU A 119 -21.65 -3.47 -0.05
N ALA A 120 -21.90 -4.16 -1.15
CA ALA A 120 -23.26 -4.32 -1.70
C ALA A 120 -24.22 -5.12 -0.78
N GLU A 121 -23.71 -5.80 0.25
CA GLU A 121 -24.53 -6.49 1.25
C GLU A 121 -25.14 -5.51 2.28
N TYR A 122 -24.69 -4.25 2.32
CA TYR A 122 -25.15 -3.24 3.27
C TYR A 122 -26.20 -2.33 2.62
N PRO A 123 -27.45 -2.30 3.12
CA PRO A 123 -28.54 -1.57 2.47
C PRO A 123 -28.35 -0.04 2.48
N ASP A 124 -27.59 0.49 3.44
CA ASP A 124 -27.28 1.92 3.55
C ASP A 124 -25.95 2.31 2.88
N ALA A 125 -25.37 1.40 2.08
CA ALA A 125 -24.16 1.66 1.32
C ALA A 125 -24.41 1.60 -0.19
N ALA A 126 -23.81 2.55 -0.93
CA ALA A 126 -23.90 2.63 -2.38
C ALA A 126 -22.50 2.84 -3.00
N MET A 127 -22.22 2.14 -4.10
CA MET A 127 -21.07 2.37 -4.96
C MET A 127 -21.49 3.09 -6.24
N GLN A 128 -20.76 4.15 -6.63
CA GLN A 128 -21.01 4.92 -7.84
C GLN A 128 -19.71 5.04 -8.66
N PHE A 129 -19.69 4.41 -9.82
CA PHE A 129 -18.65 4.58 -10.83
C PHE A 129 -18.92 5.82 -11.69
N ASN A 130 -17.94 6.24 -12.49
CA ASN A 130 -18.01 7.44 -13.33
C ASN A 130 -18.41 8.69 -12.54
N SER A 131 -17.94 8.79 -11.30
CA SER A 131 -18.36 9.76 -10.29
C SER A 131 -17.16 10.51 -9.75
N ARG A 132 -16.76 11.55 -10.46
CA ARG A 132 -15.57 12.35 -10.13
C ARG A 132 -15.92 13.50 -9.21
N VAL A 133 -15.28 13.60 -8.05
CA VAL A 133 -15.40 14.80 -7.19
C VAL A 133 -14.73 15.98 -7.89
N VAL A 134 -15.47 17.09 -8.04
CA VAL A 134 -15.01 18.31 -8.72
C VAL A 134 -15.05 19.54 -7.83
N ALA A 135 -15.87 19.55 -6.77
CA ALA A 135 -15.87 20.62 -5.77
C ALA A 135 -16.25 20.08 -4.38
N VAL A 136 -15.77 20.75 -3.36
CA VAL A 136 -16.08 20.47 -1.96
C VAL A 136 -16.29 21.78 -1.22
N SER A 137 -17.38 21.88 -0.49
CA SER A 137 -17.62 22.95 0.49
C SER A 137 -18.13 22.36 1.79
N GLN A 138 -17.94 23.06 2.90
CA GLN A 138 -18.36 22.56 4.21
C GLN A 138 -18.76 23.69 5.13
N ASN A 139 -19.60 23.38 6.11
CA ASN A 139 -20.01 24.24 7.20
C ASN A 139 -20.23 23.39 8.48
N ASP A 140 -20.75 23.99 9.54
CA ASP A 140 -21.03 23.26 10.81
C ASP A 140 -22.06 22.14 10.64
N GLY A 141 -22.92 22.22 9.63
CA GLY A 141 -23.96 21.22 9.34
C GLY A 141 -23.50 20.02 8.52
N GLY A 142 -22.33 20.10 7.83
CA GLY A 142 -21.86 19.00 6.99
C GLY A 142 -20.97 19.42 5.83
N VAL A 143 -20.83 18.51 4.88
CA VAL A 143 -20.02 18.65 3.66
C VAL A 143 -20.96 18.57 2.44
N ALA A 144 -20.81 19.50 1.51
CA ALA A 144 -21.41 19.39 0.17
C ALA A 144 -20.30 19.00 -0.83
N VAL A 145 -20.51 17.89 -1.51
CA VAL A 145 -19.58 17.30 -2.49
C VAL A 145 -20.23 17.40 -3.88
N THR A 146 -19.65 18.18 -4.78
CA THR A 146 -20.09 18.21 -6.18
C THR A 146 -19.37 17.11 -6.95
N VAL A 147 -20.15 16.27 -7.60
CA VAL A 147 -19.69 15.10 -8.35
C VAL A 147 -20.08 15.27 -9.82
N GLU A 148 -19.14 15.07 -10.71
CA GLU A 148 -19.38 15.00 -12.15
C GLU A 148 -19.76 13.56 -12.53
N GLN A 149 -20.94 13.39 -13.13
CA GLN A 149 -21.48 12.12 -13.61
C GLN A 149 -22.07 12.29 -15.00
N GLY A 150 -21.54 11.62 -16.01
CA GLY A 150 -22.07 11.69 -17.37
C GLY A 150 -22.05 13.08 -18.00
N GLY A 151 -21.19 13.98 -17.55
CA GLY A 151 -21.12 15.38 -18.00
C GLY A 151 -22.02 16.36 -17.20
N GLU A 152 -22.81 15.86 -16.28
CA GLU A 152 -23.62 16.67 -15.38
C GLU A 152 -22.99 16.77 -13.98
N GLN A 153 -23.29 17.86 -13.28
CA GLN A 153 -22.84 18.04 -11.89
C GLN A 153 -24.01 17.76 -10.93
N VAL A 154 -23.77 16.79 -10.04
CA VAL A 154 -24.69 16.40 -8.98
C VAL A 154 -24.09 16.78 -7.62
N MET A 155 -24.90 17.39 -6.75
CA MET A 155 -24.47 17.73 -5.40
C MET A 155 -24.96 16.67 -4.40
N LEU A 156 -24.01 16.08 -3.67
CA LEU A 156 -24.25 15.19 -2.53
C LEU A 156 -23.99 15.93 -1.23
N THR A 157 -24.85 15.73 -0.23
CA THR A 157 -24.63 16.24 1.13
C THR A 157 -24.32 15.09 2.06
N ALA A 158 -23.33 15.28 2.92
CA ALA A 158 -22.86 14.28 3.90
C ALA A 158 -22.44 14.93 5.19
N ASP A 159 -22.26 14.13 6.23
CA ASP A 159 -21.68 14.58 7.50
C ASP A 159 -20.16 14.65 7.42
N TYR A 160 -19.54 13.73 6.67
CA TYR A 160 -18.10 13.65 6.46
C TYR A 160 -17.72 13.23 5.04
N LEU A 161 -16.55 13.68 4.59
CA LEU A 161 -15.91 13.24 3.35
C LEU A 161 -14.55 12.61 3.65
N ILE A 162 -14.31 11.43 3.10
CA ILE A 162 -13.01 10.76 3.12
C ILE A 162 -12.42 10.83 1.70
N GLY A 163 -11.32 11.56 1.52
CA GLY A 163 -10.54 11.57 0.29
C GLY A 163 -9.54 10.41 0.30
N ALA A 164 -9.84 9.34 -0.43
CA ALA A 164 -8.98 8.18 -0.69
C ALA A 164 -8.66 8.05 -2.19
N ASP A 165 -8.60 9.19 -2.89
CA ASP A 165 -8.54 9.36 -4.34
C ASP A 165 -7.09 9.40 -4.89
N GLY A 166 -6.16 8.79 -4.16
CA GLY A 166 -4.81 8.48 -4.60
C GLY A 166 -3.85 9.67 -4.59
N GLY A 167 -2.61 9.45 -5.06
CA GLY A 167 -1.52 10.42 -4.96
C GLY A 167 -1.76 11.75 -5.70
N ARG A 168 -2.61 11.74 -6.74
CA ARG A 168 -3.04 12.93 -7.47
C ARG A 168 -4.31 13.57 -6.91
N SER A 169 -4.70 13.21 -5.70
CA SER A 169 -5.95 13.55 -5.02
C SER A 169 -6.54 14.90 -5.42
N THR A 170 -7.78 14.87 -5.90
CA THR A 170 -8.60 16.06 -6.16
C THR A 170 -9.10 16.65 -4.85
N VAL A 171 -9.51 15.82 -3.90
CA VAL A 171 -9.99 16.28 -2.58
C VAL A 171 -8.89 17.07 -1.86
N ARG A 172 -7.64 16.58 -1.80
CA ARG A 172 -6.52 17.31 -1.22
C ARG A 172 -6.31 18.67 -1.87
N LYS A 173 -6.34 18.73 -3.20
CA LYS A 173 -6.15 19.97 -3.98
C LYS A 173 -7.27 20.98 -3.75
N LEU A 174 -8.52 20.54 -3.72
CA LEU A 174 -9.68 21.39 -3.46
C LEU A 174 -9.64 22.02 -2.07
N LEU A 175 -9.03 21.33 -1.10
CA LEU A 175 -8.82 21.87 0.25
C LEU A 175 -7.56 22.77 0.36
N GLY A 176 -6.79 22.95 -0.70
CA GLY A 176 -5.56 23.73 -0.67
C GLY A 176 -4.46 23.12 0.20
N ILE A 177 -4.50 21.80 0.48
CA ILE A 177 -3.53 21.13 1.33
C ILE A 177 -2.24 20.86 0.54
N ALA A 178 -1.11 21.39 1.03
CA ALA A 178 0.20 21.17 0.46
C ALA A 178 0.58 19.66 0.56
N PHE A 179 1.29 19.16 -0.46
CA PHE A 179 1.84 17.81 -0.50
C PHE A 179 3.36 17.89 -0.47
N GLU A 180 3.88 17.96 0.74
CA GLU A 180 5.28 18.22 1.06
C GLU A 180 6.16 17.00 0.75
N GLY A 181 7.42 17.24 0.42
CA GLY A 181 8.39 16.18 0.12
C GLY A 181 8.97 16.30 -1.28
N TYR A 182 9.43 15.18 -1.82
CA TYR A 182 10.17 15.15 -3.08
C TYR A 182 9.82 13.95 -3.94
N THR A 183 10.28 14.01 -5.20
CA THR A 183 10.28 12.88 -6.13
C THR A 183 11.74 12.43 -6.26
N PHE A 184 11.98 11.14 -6.15
CA PHE A 184 13.32 10.59 -6.39
C PHE A 184 13.72 10.81 -7.85
N PRO A 185 15.01 11.04 -8.13
CA PRO A 185 15.48 11.21 -9.50
C PRO A 185 15.37 9.91 -10.31
N GLU A 186 15.59 8.76 -9.68
CA GLU A 186 15.39 7.47 -10.32
C GLU A 186 13.91 7.07 -10.36
N ARG A 187 13.54 6.38 -11.44
CA ARG A 187 12.25 5.72 -11.61
C ARG A 187 12.39 4.23 -11.34
N PHE A 188 11.28 3.53 -11.20
CA PHE A 188 11.30 2.07 -11.08
C PHE A 188 10.63 1.42 -12.28
N THR A 189 11.39 0.53 -12.94
CA THR A 189 10.85 -0.39 -13.95
C THR A 189 10.28 -1.61 -13.27
N VAL A 190 9.03 -1.95 -13.58
CA VAL A 190 8.34 -3.16 -13.10
C VAL A 190 8.08 -4.08 -14.28
N LEU A 191 8.63 -5.26 -14.20
CA LEU A 191 8.43 -6.33 -15.19
C LEU A 191 7.62 -7.45 -14.55
N THR A 192 6.57 -7.90 -15.23
CA THR A 192 5.83 -9.09 -14.82
C THR A 192 6.14 -10.22 -15.79
N THR A 193 6.57 -11.37 -15.27
CA THR A 193 6.99 -12.52 -16.07
C THR A 193 6.38 -13.82 -15.56
N LEU A 194 6.21 -14.78 -16.48
CA LEU A 194 5.79 -16.17 -16.21
C LEU A 194 6.98 -17.06 -15.84
N HIS A 195 8.23 -16.60 -16.03
CA HIS A 195 9.43 -17.36 -15.64
C HIS A 195 9.38 -17.69 -14.15
N ASP A 196 9.56 -18.97 -13.79
CA ASP A 196 9.41 -19.45 -12.43
C ASP A 196 10.76 -19.43 -11.68
N PHE A 197 11.06 -18.34 -11.04
CA PHE A 197 12.26 -18.13 -10.24
C PHE A 197 12.34 -19.04 -8.99
N GLU A 198 11.22 -19.56 -8.51
CA GLU A 198 11.23 -20.54 -7.42
C GLU A 198 11.88 -21.83 -7.88
N LYS A 199 11.48 -22.35 -9.05
CA LYS A 199 12.03 -23.57 -9.64
C LYS A 199 13.47 -23.41 -10.09
N SER A 200 13.80 -22.28 -10.71
CA SER A 200 15.11 -22.09 -11.34
C SER A 200 16.22 -21.68 -10.37
N LYS A 201 15.87 -20.92 -9.30
CA LYS A 201 16.84 -20.31 -8.36
C LYS A 201 16.54 -20.58 -6.88
N GLY A 202 15.41 -21.17 -6.52
CA GLY A 202 15.02 -21.39 -5.13
C GLY A 202 14.59 -20.12 -4.40
N TYR A 203 14.19 -19.08 -5.12
CA TYR A 203 13.67 -17.87 -4.50
C TYR A 203 12.30 -18.15 -3.84
N CYS A 204 12.12 -17.62 -2.63
CA CYS A 204 10.80 -17.62 -2.01
C CYS A 204 9.90 -16.53 -2.65
N TYR A 205 8.65 -16.41 -2.23
CA TYR A 205 7.70 -15.48 -2.88
C TYR A 205 8.02 -13.99 -2.68
N ARG A 206 9.05 -13.63 -1.89
CA ARG A 206 9.44 -12.26 -1.61
C ARG A 206 10.94 -12.13 -1.37
N ASN A 207 11.64 -11.48 -2.29
CA ASN A 207 13.10 -11.40 -2.27
C ASN A 207 13.59 -9.98 -2.52
N TYR A 208 14.67 -9.63 -1.84
CA TYR A 208 15.41 -8.39 -1.98
C TYR A 208 16.83 -8.72 -2.41
N LEU A 209 17.20 -8.33 -3.61
CA LEU A 209 18.48 -8.63 -4.22
C LEU A 209 19.32 -7.37 -4.23
N ALA A 210 20.32 -7.27 -3.33
CA ALA A 210 21.28 -6.17 -3.29
C ALA A 210 22.44 -6.47 -4.22
N GLY A 211 22.85 -5.53 -5.06
CA GLY A 211 23.97 -5.68 -5.99
C GLY A 211 24.81 -4.40 -6.06
N SER A 212 26.08 -4.53 -6.45
CA SER A 212 27.03 -3.42 -6.59
C SER A 212 26.61 -2.43 -7.68
N GLU A 213 26.08 -2.94 -8.80
CA GLU A 213 25.65 -2.12 -9.95
C GLU A 213 24.17 -1.72 -9.85
N ALA A 214 23.31 -2.68 -9.48
CA ALA A 214 21.88 -2.47 -9.36
C ALA A 214 21.24 -3.49 -8.42
N TRP A 215 20.26 -3.05 -7.68
CA TRP A 215 19.40 -3.93 -6.88
C TRP A 215 18.20 -4.42 -7.71
N ALA A 216 17.53 -5.46 -7.21
CA ALA A 216 16.22 -5.86 -7.69
C ALA A 216 15.33 -6.31 -6.52
N ASN A 217 14.03 -6.06 -6.61
CA ASN A 217 13.04 -6.71 -5.76
C ASN A 217 12.26 -7.71 -6.60
N LEU A 218 12.13 -8.93 -6.10
CA LEU A 218 11.48 -10.00 -6.82
C LEU A 218 10.40 -10.61 -5.93
N PHE A 219 9.14 -10.58 -6.38
CA PHE A 219 8.03 -11.15 -5.63
C PHE A 219 6.99 -11.80 -6.54
N LYS A 220 6.41 -12.90 -6.05
CA LYS A 220 5.38 -13.66 -6.74
C LYS A 220 4.00 -13.17 -6.32
N VAL A 221 3.12 -12.93 -7.27
CA VAL A 221 1.70 -12.63 -7.07
C VAL A 221 0.86 -13.73 -7.65
N ALA A 222 -0.40 -13.85 -7.23
CA ALA A 222 -1.24 -14.98 -7.59
C ALA A 222 -1.54 -15.06 -9.09
N GLY A 223 -1.80 -13.92 -9.76
CA GLY A 223 -2.46 -13.94 -11.07
C GLY A 223 -3.94 -14.33 -10.96
N ASP A 224 -4.72 -14.18 -12.02
CA ASP A 224 -6.15 -14.50 -11.98
C ASP A 224 -6.42 -16.01 -12.02
N ASP A 225 -5.50 -16.77 -12.59
CA ASP A 225 -5.52 -18.23 -12.69
C ASP A 225 -4.83 -18.94 -11.52
N MET A 226 -4.34 -18.21 -10.53
CA MET A 226 -3.54 -18.71 -9.40
C MET A 226 -2.25 -19.44 -9.80
N ALA A 227 -1.84 -19.39 -11.07
CA ALA A 227 -0.60 -20.02 -11.54
C ALA A 227 0.67 -19.30 -11.07
N GLY A 228 0.50 -18.10 -10.59
CA GLY A 228 1.58 -17.24 -10.14
C GLY A 228 2.21 -16.41 -11.27
N ARG A 229 2.59 -15.18 -10.91
CA ARG A 229 3.32 -14.26 -11.78
C ARG A 229 4.44 -13.66 -10.96
N TRP A 230 5.62 -13.57 -11.53
CA TRP A 230 6.73 -12.92 -10.88
C TRP A 230 6.82 -11.46 -11.30
N ARG A 231 6.90 -10.57 -10.32
CA ARG A 231 7.17 -9.14 -10.53
C ARG A 231 8.59 -8.85 -10.10
N ALA A 232 9.38 -8.36 -11.05
CA ALA A 232 10.74 -7.89 -10.83
C ALA A 232 10.75 -6.36 -10.92
N VAL A 233 11.23 -5.71 -9.88
CA VAL A 233 11.33 -4.25 -9.78
C VAL A 233 12.79 -3.85 -9.80
N PHE A 234 13.15 -2.93 -10.68
CA PHE A 234 14.51 -2.46 -10.87
C PHE A 234 14.58 -0.93 -10.78
N PRO A 235 15.68 -0.36 -10.29
CA PRO A 235 15.94 1.05 -10.46
C PRO A 235 16.20 1.36 -11.93
N THR A 236 15.69 2.50 -12.40
CA THR A 236 15.94 3.03 -13.73
C THR A 236 16.68 4.33 -13.60
N ARG A 237 17.84 4.44 -14.25
CA ARG A 237 18.69 5.64 -14.18
C ARG A 237 17.95 6.87 -14.73
N GLU A 238 18.25 8.03 -14.18
CA GLU A 238 17.66 9.29 -14.64
C GLU A 238 17.98 9.56 -16.13
N SER A 239 19.18 9.16 -16.59
CA SER A 239 19.63 9.31 -17.98
C SER A 239 18.97 8.34 -18.97
N GLU A 240 18.27 7.29 -18.50
CA GLU A 240 17.60 6.31 -19.35
C GLU A 240 16.16 6.76 -19.61
N SER A 241 15.74 6.91 -20.87
CA SER A 241 14.35 7.27 -21.20
C SER A 241 13.38 6.11 -20.87
N ASP A 242 12.07 6.38 -20.82
CA ASP A 242 11.06 5.33 -20.63
C ASP A 242 11.10 4.30 -21.76
N GLU A 243 11.28 4.75 -23.00
CA GLU A 243 11.38 3.87 -24.18
C GLU A 243 12.62 2.96 -24.09
N GLN A 244 13.78 3.53 -23.72
CA GLN A 244 15.00 2.74 -23.51
C GLN A 244 14.84 1.73 -22.39
N ALA A 245 14.26 2.13 -21.26
CA ALA A 245 14.07 1.25 -20.10
C ALA A 245 13.11 0.08 -20.36
N LEU A 246 12.14 0.27 -21.26
CA LEU A 246 11.14 -0.73 -21.63
C LEU A 246 11.44 -1.45 -22.96
N ALA A 247 12.54 -1.13 -23.62
CA ALA A 247 13.00 -1.82 -24.83
C ALA A 247 13.33 -3.30 -24.55
N ASP A 248 13.19 -4.15 -25.54
CA ASP A 248 13.34 -5.61 -25.42
C ASP A 248 14.70 -6.02 -24.88
N ASP A 249 15.77 -5.42 -25.36
CA ASP A 249 17.14 -5.67 -24.92
C ASP A 249 17.36 -5.27 -23.47
N ALA A 250 16.87 -4.11 -23.04
CA ALA A 250 16.96 -3.62 -21.67
C ALA A 250 16.13 -4.49 -20.71
N VAL A 251 14.93 -4.88 -21.10
CA VAL A 251 14.06 -5.78 -20.34
C VAL A 251 14.71 -7.15 -20.17
N LEU A 252 15.22 -7.72 -21.27
CA LEU A 252 15.90 -9.00 -21.24
C LEU A 252 17.16 -8.96 -20.37
N ALA A 253 18.00 -7.92 -20.52
CA ALA A 253 19.21 -7.75 -19.72
C ALA A 253 18.92 -7.67 -18.22
N ARG A 254 17.86 -6.98 -17.81
CA ARG A 254 17.43 -6.91 -16.41
C ARG A 254 17.04 -8.27 -15.84
N LEU A 255 16.25 -9.03 -16.59
CA LEU A 255 15.76 -10.35 -16.16
C LEU A 255 16.86 -11.41 -16.19
N THR A 256 17.69 -11.45 -17.26
CA THR A 256 18.82 -12.38 -17.36
C THR A 256 19.90 -12.10 -16.33
N GLY A 257 20.01 -10.86 -15.84
CA GLY A 257 20.83 -10.50 -14.68
C GLY A 257 20.35 -11.09 -13.34
N ILE A 258 19.15 -11.66 -13.29
CA ILE A 258 18.64 -12.47 -12.16
C ILE A 258 18.79 -13.96 -12.49
N ASP A 259 18.33 -14.36 -13.67
CA ASP A 259 18.39 -15.74 -14.15
C ASP A 259 18.57 -15.77 -15.68
N ALA A 260 19.69 -16.34 -16.13
CA ALA A 260 20.04 -16.44 -17.55
C ALA A 260 19.00 -17.19 -18.40
N ALA A 261 18.13 -18.00 -17.78
CA ALA A 261 17.07 -18.74 -18.45
C ALA A 261 15.83 -17.87 -18.80
N CYS A 262 15.76 -16.62 -18.34
CA CYS A 262 14.66 -15.72 -18.68
C CYS A 262 14.58 -15.41 -20.17
N THR A 263 13.36 -15.35 -20.68
CA THR A 263 13.09 -14.99 -22.09
C THR A 263 12.06 -13.87 -22.19
N LEU A 264 12.08 -13.13 -23.31
CA LEU A 264 11.05 -12.11 -23.57
C LEU A 264 9.66 -12.70 -23.77
N ARG A 265 9.54 -13.97 -24.15
CA ARG A 265 8.24 -14.64 -24.32
C ARG A 265 7.48 -14.78 -23.02
N ASP A 266 8.19 -14.84 -21.90
CA ASP A 266 7.60 -14.95 -20.58
C ASP A 266 7.15 -13.61 -20.02
N VAL A 267 7.55 -12.47 -20.62
CA VAL A 267 7.21 -11.13 -20.14
C VAL A 267 5.80 -10.78 -20.56
N VAL A 268 4.90 -10.65 -19.59
CA VAL A 268 3.48 -10.37 -19.80
C VAL A 268 3.09 -8.92 -19.52
N HIS A 269 3.93 -8.16 -18.78
CA HIS A 269 3.67 -6.74 -18.52
C HIS A 269 4.98 -5.99 -18.25
N ARG A 270 5.02 -4.72 -18.72
CA ARG A 270 6.13 -3.78 -18.48
C ARG A 270 5.54 -2.43 -18.08
N ASN A 271 6.07 -1.84 -17.05
CA ASN A 271 5.69 -0.51 -16.61
C ASN A 271 6.87 0.21 -16.00
N ILE A 272 6.80 1.54 -15.99
CA ILE A 272 7.77 2.41 -15.33
C ILE A 272 7.01 3.51 -14.58
N TYR A 273 7.46 3.87 -13.39
CA TYR A 273 6.81 4.92 -12.60
C TYR A 273 7.81 5.73 -11.77
N ASN A 274 7.42 6.99 -11.52
CA ASN A 274 8.15 7.86 -10.63
C ASN A 274 7.96 7.44 -9.17
N VAL A 275 9.02 7.53 -8.39
CA VAL A 275 9.00 7.24 -6.95
C VAL A 275 8.92 8.54 -6.17
N HIS A 276 7.95 8.62 -5.25
CA HIS A 276 7.71 9.80 -4.45
C HIS A 276 7.87 9.49 -2.95
N GLN A 277 8.31 10.51 -2.22
CA GLN A 277 8.31 10.54 -0.77
C GLN A 277 7.61 11.84 -0.38
N ARG A 278 6.31 11.78 -0.12
CA ARG A 278 5.48 12.96 0.13
C ARG A 278 4.50 12.73 1.26
N ILE A 279 4.13 13.82 1.94
CA ILE A 279 3.12 13.81 2.99
C ILE A 279 2.26 15.07 2.89
N ALA A 280 0.97 14.94 3.11
CA ALA A 280 0.07 16.08 3.20
C ALA A 280 0.36 16.89 4.48
N ALA A 281 0.35 18.23 4.35
CA ALA A 281 0.57 19.12 5.49
C ALA A 281 -0.50 18.90 6.58
N LYS A 282 -1.71 18.49 6.18
CA LYS A 282 -2.82 18.11 7.06
C LYS A 282 -3.51 16.87 6.53
N PHE A 283 -3.99 16.02 7.43
CA PHE A 283 -4.84 14.86 7.10
C PHE A 283 -6.32 15.15 7.35
N ARG A 284 -6.63 16.26 8.05
CA ARG A 284 -8.00 16.73 8.32
C ARG A 284 -8.14 18.22 8.06
N VAL A 285 -9.24 18.63 7.47
CA VAL A 285 -9.72 20.02 7.46
C VAL A 285 -11.23 19.98 7.72
N GLY A 286 -11.63 20.40 8.92
CA GLY A 286 -13.03 20.35 9.36
C GLY A 286 -13.60 18.94 9.29
N ARG A 287 -14.58 18.72 8.38
CA ARG A 287 -15.28 17.45 8.18
C ARG A 287 -14.71 16.59 7.04
N VAL A 288 -13.60 17.01 6.46
CA VAL A 288 -12.95 16.31 5.34
C VAL A 288 -11.62 15.73 5.80
N PHE A 289 -11.42 14.44 5.50
CA PHE A 289 -10.24 13.67 5.86
C PHE A 289 -9.54 13.12 4.62
N LEU A 290 -8.23 12.93 4.69
CA LEU A 290 -7.42 12.25 3.67
C LEU A 290 -6.93 10.91 4.22
N ALA A 291 -6.92 9.86 3.40
CA ALA A 291 -6.41 8.53 3.77
C ALA A 291 -5.65 7.87 2.62
N GLY A 292 -4.61 7.11 2.94
CA GLY A 292 -3.76 6.43 1.96
C GLY A 292 -2.98 7.41 1.08
N ASP A 293 -2.84 7.09 -0.19
CA ASP A 293 -2.01 7.85 -1.15
C ASP A 293 -2.44 9.32 -1.30
N SER A 294 -3.67 9.69 -0.94
CA SER A 294 -4.11 11.08 -0.90
C SER A 294 -3.41 11.88 0.21
N SER A 295 -3.04 11.22 1.30
CA SER A 295 -2.38 11.81 2.48
C SER A 295 -0.86 11.59 2.49
N HIS A 296 -0.34 10.48 1.98
CA HIS A 296 1.10 10.20 1.94
C HIS A 296 1.49 9.26 0.81
N LEU A 297 2.65 9.49 0.22
CA LEU A 297 3.32 8.60 -0.71
C LEU A 297 4.69 8.22 -0.17
N ASN A 298 5.02 6.96 -0.19
CA ASN A 298 6.30 6.45 0.28
C ASN A 298 6.98 5.64 -0.82
N ASN A 299 8.32 5.55 -0.75
CA ASN A 299 9.07 4.62 -1.57
C ASN A 299 8.47 3.21 -1.42
N PRO A 300 8.22 2.48 -2.52
CA PRO A 300 7.51 1.19 -2.49
C PRO A 300 8.35 0.03 -1.91
N ILE A 301 9.65 0.22 -1.63
CA ILE A 301 10.51 -0.84 -1.10
C ILE A 301 10.06 -1.25 0.31
N GLY A 302 9.56 -2.48 0.41
CA GLY A 302 8.97 -3.01 1.63
C GLY A 302 7.46 -3.20 1.56
N GLY A 303 6.77 -2.61 0.57
CA GLY A 303 5.32 -2.78 0.36
C GLY A 303 4.48 -2.10 1.44
N LEU A 304 4.89 -0.92 1.95
CA LEU A 304 4.26 -0.29 3.10
C LEU A 304 3.07 0.63 2.76
N GLY A 305 3.01 1.20 1.55
CA GLY A 305 2.03 2.23 1.18
C GLY A 305 0.57 1.77 1.34
N LEU A 306 0.18 0.69 0.66
CA LEU A 306 -1.16 0.09 0.78
C LEU A 306 -1.51 -0.22 2.24
N ASN A 307 -0.56 -0.81 2.96
CA ASN A 307 -0.75 -1.24 4.34
C ASN A 307 -1.02 -0.05 5.27
N CYS A 308 -0.23 1.01 5.14
CA CYS A 308 -0.44 2.25 5.90
C CYS A 308 -1.78 2.89 5.56
N GLY A 309 -2.18 2.89 4.30
CA GLY A 309 -3.48 3.41 3.88
C GLY A 309 -4.66 2.64 4.48
N VAL A 310 -4.58 1.31 4.59
CA VAL A 310 -5.59 0.52 5.29
C VAL A 310 -5.62 0.87 6.79
N HIS A 311 -4.44 1.05 7.41
CA HIS A 311 -4.38 1.51 8.80
C HIS A 311 -4.99 2.91 8.98
N ASP A 312 -4.81 3.82 8.00
CA ASP A 312 -5.47 5.12 8.02
C ASP A 312 -7.00 4.96 8.01
N ALA A 313 -7.52 4.14 7.08
CA ALA A 313 -8.95 3.89 6.96
C ALA A 313 -9.55 3.39 8.28
N MET A 314 -8.91 2.41 8.93
CA MET A 314 -9.42 1.81 10.17
C MET A 314 -9.33 2.77 11.37
N GLU A 315 -8.24 3.54 11.51
CA GLU A 315 -8.11 4.57 12.55
C GLU A 315 -9.14 5.69 12.35
N LEU A 316 -9.36 6.10 11.10
CA LEU A 316 -10.35 7.13 10.77
C LEU A 316 -11.76 6.68 11.12
N VAL A 317 -12.15 5.46 10.75
CA VAL A 317 -13.48 4.93 11.07
C VAL A 317 -13.70 4.81 12.58
N ALA A 318 -12.69 4.36 13.33
CA ALA A 318 -12.76 4.33 14.80
C ALA A 318 -12.92 5.75 15.40
N THR A 319 -12.26 6.74 14.80
CA THR A 319 -12.38 8.14 15.20
C THR A 319 -13.79 8.70 14.91
N LEU A 320 -14.36 8.40 13.73
CA LEU A 320 -15.73 8.81 13.38
C LEU A 320 -16.78 8.11 14.26
N GLU A 321 -16.55 6.85 14.62
CA GLU A 321 -17.42 6.11 15.55
C GLU A 321 -17.43 6.75 16.95
N ALA A 322 -16.27 7.16 17.46
CA ALA A 322 -16.18 7.89 18.74
C ALA A 322 -16.91 9.24 18.67
N ALA A 323 -16.75 10.00 17.58
CA ALA A 323 -17.47 11.26 17.38
C ALA A 323 -18.98 11.07 17.34
N ARG A 324 -19.46 10.01 16.68
CA ARG A 324 -20.90 9.64 16.69
C ARG A 324 -21.40 9.30 18.09
N ALA A 325 -20.54 8.71 18.93
CA ALA A 325 -20.86 8.40 20.32
C ALA A 325 -20.78 9.62 21.26
N GLY A 326 -20.47 10.82 20.73
CA GLY A 326 -20.45 12.08 21.49
C GLY A 326 -19.07 12.53 21.92
N ALA A 327 -18.00 11.96 21.39
CA ALA A 327 -16.65 12.50 21.60
C ALA A 327 -16.55 13.93 21.03
N PRO A 328 -15.78 14.83 21.67
CA PRO A 328 -15.64 16.21 21.22
C PRO A 328 -14.96 16.29 19.83
N ASP A 329 -15.23 17.37 19.08
CA ASP A 329 -14.68 17.56 17.73
C ASP A 329 -13.14 17.55 17.71
N SER A 330 -12.50 17.98 18.83
CA SER A 330 -11.05 17.90 19.02
C SER A 330 -10.49 16.47 18.92
N ASP A 331 -11.30 15.46 19.21
CA ASP A 331 -10.88 14.06 19.10
C ASP A 331 -10.78 13.59 17.65
N LEU A 332 -11.42 14.27 16.70
CA LEU A 332 -11.23 14.03 15.27
C LEU A 332 -9.79 14.33 14.82
N ASP A 333 -9.11 15.27 15.48
CA ASP A 333 -7.70 15.60 15.19
C ASP A 333 -6.74 14.50 15.65
N ARG A 334 -7.18 13.57 16.52
CA ARG A 334 -6.40 12.40 16.92
C ARG A 334 -6.03 11.53 15.72
N TYR A 335 -6.91 11.41 14.74
CA TYR A 335 -6.62 10.72 13.48
C TYR A 335 -5.35 11.31 12.82
N GLU A 336 -5.33 12.62 12.58
CA GLU A 336 -4.17 13.30 11.98
C GLU A 336 -2.92 13.12 12.84
N ARG A 337 -3.00 13.40 14.16
CA ARG A 337 -1.85 13.27 15.06
C ARG A 337 -1.24 11.87 14.98
N ARG A 338 -2.04 10.81 15.08
CA ARG A 338 -1.58 9.43 15.03
C ARG A 338 -1.00 9.06 13.69
N ARG A 339 -1.78 9.26 12.64
CA ARG A 339 -1.42 8.73 11.33
C ARG A 339 -0.28 9.54 10.67
N ARG A 340 -0.30 10.86 10.81
CA ARG A 340 0.75 11.70 10.25
C ARG A 340 2.08 11.52 11.00
N THR A 341 2.06 11.48 12.33
CA THR A 341 3.26 11.22 13.15
C THR A 341 3.89 9.87 12.79
N LEU A 342 3.08 8.79 12.77
CA LEU A 342 3.60 7.45 12.40
C LEU A 342 4.14 7.41 10.97
N ASN A 343 3.52 8.13 10.05
CA ASN A 343 4.02 8.17 8.68
C ASN A 343 5.40 8.82 8.61
N ILE A 344 5.62 9.92 9.34
CA ILE A 344 6.91 10.62 9.36
C ILE A 344 7.96 9.80 10.12
N GLU A 345 7.69 9.44 11.37
CA GLU A 345 8.68 8.90 12.30
C GLU A 345 8.93 7.40 12.12
N PHE A 346 8.02 6.67 11.51
CA PHE A 346 8.13 5.23 11.37
C PHE A 346 8.24 4.81 9.89
N ILE A 347 7.27 5.19 9.05
CA ILE A 347 7.17 4.66 7.70
C ILE A 347 8.21 5.27 6.76
N GLN A 348 8.37 6.59 6.79
CA GLN A 348 9.36 7.27 5.95
C GLN A 348 10.78 6.82 6.33
N GLU A 349 11.10 6.77 7.61
CA GLU A 349 12.39 6.26 8.09
C GLU A 349 12.64 4.83 7.58
N GLN A 350 11.65 3.94 7.71
CA GLN A 350 11.79 2.55 7.30
C GLN A 350 11.97 2.40 5.79
N THR A 351 11.21 3.13 4.98
CA THR A 351 11.32 3.08 3.52
C THR A 351 12.66 3.65 3.03
N ILE A 352 13.15 4.73 3.65
CA ILE A 352 14.48 5.30 3.37
C ILE A 352 15.58 4.28 3.73
N ASN A 353 15.50 3.66 4.90
CA ASN A 353 16.49 2.66 5.33
C ASN A 353 16.47 1.41 4.45
N ASN A 354 15.29 0.95 4.01
CA ASN A 354 15.17 -0.15 3.06
C ASN A 354 15.86 0.17 1.73
N LYS A 355 15.66 1.39 1.21
CA LYS A 355 16.29 1.86 -0.03
C LYS A 355 17.81 1.90 0.12
N LYS A 356 18.32 2.57 1.16
CA LYS A 356 19.75 2.66 1.45
C LYS A 356 20.42 1.30 1.57
N ARG A 357 19.72 0.30 2.14
CA ARG A 357 20.26 -1.07 2.28
C ARG A 357 20.49 -1.74 0.93
N LEU A 358 19.63 -1.50 -0.04
CA LEU A 358 19.72 -2.11 -1.37
C LEU A 358 20.70 -1.38 -2.30
N GLU A 359 20.90 -0.07 -2.10
CA GLU A 359 21.65 0.81 -3.00
C GLU A 359 23.10 1.06 -2.56
N GLU A 360 23.56 0.43 -1.50
CA GLU A 360 24.93 0.63 -1.02
C GLU A 360 25.95 0.17 -2.04
N LYS A 361 26.77 1.10 -2.51
CA LYS A 361 27.79 0.86 -3.55
C LYS A 361 29.20 0.72 -2.99
N ASP A 362 29.47 1.33 -1.82
CA ASP A 362 30.77 1.15 -1.19
C ASP A 362 30.96 -0.31 -0.78
N PRO A 363 32.02 -1.01 -1.26
CA PRO A 363 32.16 -2.43 -1.03
C PRO A 363 32.27 -2.81 0.46
N ALA A 364 32.93 -1.99 1.28
CA ALA A 364 33.09 -2.26 2.70
C ALA A 364 31.78 -2.06 3.46
N ALA A 365 31.07 -0.94 3.20
CA ALA A 365 29.75 -0.68 3.79
C ALA A 365 28.71 -1.70 3.33
N ARG A 366 28.76 -2.13 2.06
CA ARG A 366 27.90 -3.18 1.54
C ARG A 366 28.16 -4.52 2.25
N GLN A 367 29.41 -4.94 2.39
CA GLN A 367 29.76 -6.16 3.10
C GLN A 367 29.27 -6.11 4.56
N GLN A 368 29.48 -4.99 5.25
CA GLN A 368 29.00 -4.80 6.60
C GLN A 368 27.47 -4.99 6.69
N ARG A 369 26.69 -4.44 5.74
CA ARG A 369 25.21 -4.60 5.71
C ARG A 369 24.79 -6.05 5.48
N LEU A 370 25.51 -6.79 4.63
CA LEU A 370 25.26 -8.22 4.43
C LEU A 370 25.54 -9.01 5.72
N ASP A 371 26.61 -8.69 6.43
CA ASP A 371 26.96 -9.33 7.70
C ASP A 371 25.98 -8.99 8.82
N GLU A 372 25.46 -7.75 8.86
CA GLU A 372 24.38 -7.34 9.76
C GLU A 372 23.11 -8.15 9.51
N LEU A 373 22.75 -8.44 8.25
CA LEU A 373 21.58 -9.27 7.91
C LEU A 373 21.77 -10.72 8.34
N ARG A 374 22.98 -11.30 8.18
CA ARG A 374 23.33 -12.64 8.66
C ARG A 374 23.25 -12.73 10.19
N ALA A 375 23.81 -11.73 10.88
CA ALA A 375 23.74 -11.64 12.33
C ALA A 375 22.30 -11.47 12.84
N LEU A 376 21.46 -10.77 12.09
CA LEU A 376 20.05 -10.58 12.41
C LEU A 376 19.26 -11.90 12.23
N GLU A 377 19.51 -12.67 11.16
CA GLU A 377 18.92 -14.00 10.96
C GLU A 377 19.30 -14.98 12.08
N ALA A 378 20.54 -14.92 12.54
CA ALA A 378 21.06 -15.82 13.57
C ALA A 378 20.52 -15.55 14.99
N ASP A 379 19.88 -14.40 15.23
CA ASP A 379 19.36 -14.01 16.55
C ASP A 379 17.82 -13.92 16.52
N PRO A 380 17.10 -14.92 17.07
CA PRO A 380 15.62 -14.95 17.02
C PRO A 380 14.95 -13.74 17.71
N VAL A 381 15.57 -13.16 18.74
CA VAL A 381 15.00 -12.00 19.46
C VAL A 381 15.08 -10.76 18.58
N ARG A 382 16.25 -10.51 17.98
CA ARG A 382 16.45 -9.39 17.06
C ARG A 382 15.64 -9.60 15.77
N GLN A 383 15.54 -10.83 15.27
CA GLN A 383 14.73 -11.19 14.12
C GLN A 383 13.24 -10.88 14.38
N LYS A 384 12.70 -11.29 15.55
CA LYS A 384 11.32 -10.98 15.95
C LYS A 384 11.10 -9.47 16.02
N ALA A 385 12.00 -8.70 16.63
CA ALA A 385 11.89 -7.24 16.70
C ALA A 385 11.89 -6.59 15.30
N PHE A 386 12.73 -7.07 14.39
CA PHE A 386 12.77 -6.63 12.99
C PHE A 386 11.45 -6.95 12.26
N LEU A 387 10.91 -8.15 12.46
CA LEU A 387 9.64 -8.58 11.88
C LEU A 387 8.47 -7.77 12.44
N MET A 388 8.42 -7.48 13.73
CA MET A 388 7.42 -6.59 14.33
C MET A 388 7.38 -5.21 13.67
N ARG A 389 8.57 -4.69 13.34
CA ARG A 389 8.68 -3.40 12.66
C ARG A 389 8.30 -3.51 11.18
N SER A 390 8.85 -4.47 10.43
CA SER A 390 8.63 -4.62 8.99
C SER A 390 7.21 -5.08 8.63
N SER A 391 6.50 -5.73 9.56
CA SER A 391 5.09 -6.12 9.42
C SER A 391 4.10 -5.05 9.91
N LEU A 392 4.58 -3.89 10.36
CA LEU A 392 3.81 -2.78 10.91
C LEU A 392 3.05 -3.07 12.21
N LEU A 393 3.26 -4.21 12.87
CA LEU A 393 2.66 -4.50 14.19
C LEU A 393 3.14 -3.51 15.24
N ALA A 394 4.43 -3.15 15.23
CA ALA A 394 4.98 -2.13 16.11
C ALA A 394 4.33 -0.76 15.88
N SER A 395 4.09 -0.37 14.63
CA SER A 395 3.40 0.88 14.27
C SER A 395 1.97 0.95 14.82
N VAL A 396 1.20 -0.15 14.69
CA VAL A 396 -0.17 -0.24 15.24
C VAL A 396 -0.17 -0.11 16.77
N ARG A 397 0.82 -0.69 17.44
CA ARG A 397 0.97 -0.53 18.91
C ARG A 397 1.34 0.89 19.30
N GLN A 398 2.29 1.49 18.57
CA GLN A 398 2.71 2.87 18.80
C GLN A 398 1.57 3.86 18.58
N ALA A 399 0.67 3.63 17.62
CA ALA A 399 -0.51 4.48 17.40
C ALA A 399 -1.32 4.69 18.67
N LYS A 400 -1.48 3.64 19.49
CA LYS A 400 -2.26 3.67 20.72
C LYS A 400 -1.64 4.54 21.83
N THR A 401 -0.34 4.84 21.75
CA THR A 401 0.38 5.68 22.73
C THR A 401 0.35 7.17 22.34
N ILE A 402 -0.07 7.52 21.12
CA ILE A 402 -0.21 8.89 20.66
C ILE A 402 -1.62 9.38 21.04
N ALA A 403 -1.68 10.39 21.89
CA ALA A 403 -2.92 10.96 22.41
C ALA A 403 -3.71 11.77 21.35
#